data_6a2a4e6620fd2799c89a21072bbb58f3
#
_entry.id   6a2a4e6620fd2799c89a21072bbb58f3
#
_cell.length_a   1.000
_cell.length_b   1.000
_cell.length_c   1.000
_cell.angle_alpha   90.00
_cell.angle_beta   90.00
_cell.angle_gamma   90.00
#
_symmetry.space_group_name_H-M   'P 1'
#
loop_
_entity.id
_entity.type
_entity.pdbx_description
1 polymer ?
#
loop_
_entity_poly.entity_id
_entity_poly.type
_entity_poly.pdbx_seq_one_letter_code
_entity_poly.pdbx_strand_id
1 'polypeptide(L)'
;MQLNYIANASVPSSSGRTIPVIDPSDGQPFDEIQRSNADDIDAAVHSARQCYHAVWQKLAPVERGRLLQKLSAKILEHADELTALEQRDCGKPTKQARADAIALARYFEFYAGACDKFHGETIPYPDGYSVLTWREPHGVTGHVIPWNYPMQIFGRSVGGALAAGNVCVVKPAEDACLSLIRVAQLAAEVGFPSGALNIVTGYGHEVGDALARHPGIDHISFTGSPKIGTLIQQVAAERHCPVTLELGGKSPQIIFADADLDAAIPVVINAIVQNAGQTCSAGSRVLIDSLIYEPLLERLGKAFEALRVGPAAMDLDVGPLIRQTQQQRVWDFLSDAQVAGIPMVAQGVVVDEAPETGYYQAPTLLRDVPVGHRLAQEEVFGPVLSAMAFQDEDHAVELANATQFGLVAGIWTRDGSRQFRMAKRVQSGQVFINNYGAAGGVELPFGGVKSSGYGREKGFEALYGFTTLKTVAIRHG
;
A
#
# COMPACT_ATOMS: atom_id res chain seq x y z
N MET A 1 -15.21 21.72 2.90
CA MET A 1 -15.49 20.69 3.94
C MET A 1 -16.08 19.46 3.28
N GLN A 2 -15.46 18.32 3.48
CA GLN A 2 -15.88 17.04 2.92
C GLN A 2 -16.70 16.25 3.96
N LEU A 3 -17.76 15.60 3.50
CA LEU A 3 -18.65 14.78 4.33
C LEU A 3 -18.28 13.30 4.20
N ASN A 4 -18.73 12.47 5.13
CA ASN A 4 -18.76 11.00 4.92
C ASN A 4 -19.57 10.66 3.67
N TYR A 5 -19.26 9.56 3.03
CA TYR A 5 -20.05 9.07 1.91
C TYR A 5 -20.66 7.71 2.26
N ILE A 6 -21.93 7.72 2.64
CA ILE A 6 -22.67 6.55 3.12
C ILE A 6 -23.94 6.40 2.30
N ALA A 7 -24.24 5.18 1.86
CA ALA A 7 -25.47 4.88 1.11
C ALA A 7 -25.64 5.73 -0.18
N ASN A 8 -24.55 6.01 -0.89
CA ASN A 8 -24.48 6.89 -2.07
C ASN A 8 -24.90 8.35 -1.78
N ALA A 9 -24.76 8.79 -0.56
CA ALA A 9 -25.04 10.17 -0.13
C ALA A 9 -23.91 10.78 0.69
N SER A 10 -23.69 12.07 0.53
CA SER A 10 -22.83 12.85 1.41
C SER A 10 -23.55 13.10 2.73
N VAL A 11 -23.00 12.57 3.84
CA VAL A 11 -23.64 12.59 5.16
C VAL A 11 -22.71 13.26 6.18
N PRO A 12 -23.18 14.26 6.95
CA PRO A 12 -22.40 14.82 8.04
C PRO A 12 -22.22 13.78 9.14
N SER A 13 -21.10 13.87 9.88
CA SER A 13 -20.89 13.03 11.07
C SER A 13 -21.86 13.43 12.18
N SER A 14 -22.35 12.43 12.91
CA SER A 14 -23.17 12.62 14.12
C SER A 14 -22.42 13.39 15.22
N SER A 15 -21.09 13.44 15.18
CA SER A 15 -20.25 14.15 16.16
C SER A 15 -20.28 15.67 16.01
N GLY A 16 -20.61 16.19 14.83
CA GLY A 16 -20.53 17.61 14.49
C GLY A 16 -19.11 18.21 14.50
N ARG A 17 -18.05 17.37 14.59
CA ARG A 17 -16.63 17.78 14.65
C ARG A 17 -15.94 17.59 13.31
N THR A 18 -14.88 18.38 13.06
CA THR A 18 -14.06 18.31 11.85
C THR A 18 -12.58 18.07 12.16
N ILE A 19 -11.83 17.72 11.13
CA ILE A 19 -10.37 17.59 11.10
C ILE A 19 -9.89 18.41 9.92
N PRO A 20 -8.91 19.33 10.10
CA PRO A 20 -8.30 20.04 8.99
C PRO A 20 -7.48 19.08 8.12
N VAL A 21 -7.57 19.25 6.80
CA VAL A 21 -6.69 18.60 5.82
C VAL A 21 -5.56 19.58 5.50
N ILE A 22 -4.33 19.14 5.70
CA ILE A 22 -3.12 19.97 5.57
C ILE A 22 -2.45 19.71 4.23
N ASP A 23 -2.06 20.77 3.52
CA ASP A 23 -1.18 20.64 2.37
C ASP A 23 0.27 20.46 2.86
N PRO A 24 0.92 19.31 2.61
CA PRO A 24 2.30 19.08 3.06
C PRO A 24 3.32 20.03 2.44
N SER A 25 2.99 20.67 1.30
CA SER A 25 3.89 21.58 0.60
C SER A 25 4.09 22.91 1.32
N ASP A 26 3.12 23.34 2.12
CA ASP A 26 3.21 24.60 2.86
C ASP A 26 2.80 24.50 4.33
N GLY A 27 2.34 23.32 4.77
CA GLY A 27 1.91 23.09 6.15
C GLY A 27 0.59 23.77 6.51
N GLN A 28 -0.18 24.30 5.53
CA GLN A 28 -1.40 25.04 5.78
C GLN A 28 -2.66 24.19 5.58
N PRO A 29 -3.71 24.41 6.37
CA PRO A 29 -5.00 23.78 6.14
C PRO A 29 -5.64 24.34 4.85
N PHE A 30 -6.17 23.44 4.01
CA PHE A 30 -6.83 23.83 2.76
C PHE A 30 -8.26 23.27 2.61
N ASP A 31 -8.62 22.26 3.39
CA ASP A 31 -9.97 21.72 3.47
C ASP A 31 -10.21 21.15 4.88
N GLU A 32 -11.41 20.62 5.12
CA GLU A 32 -11.79 19.93 6.35
C GLU A 32 -12.58 18.67 6.02
N ILE A 33 -12.42 17.64 6.85
CA ILE A 33 -13.18 16.40 6.80
C ILE A 33 -13.95 16.18 8.10
N GLN A 34 -14.89 15.23 8.10
CA GLN A 34 -15.62 14.88 9.32
C GLN A 34 -14.70 14.13 10.30
N ARG A 35 -14.76 14.46 11.58
CA ARG A 35 -14.24 13.62 12.68
C ARG A 35 -15.36 12.73 13.16
N SER A 36 -15.54 11.62 12.47
CA SER A 36 -16.61 10.65 12.75
C SER A 36 -16.35 9.86 14.04
N ASN A 37 -17.37 9.13 14.46
CA ASN A 37 -17.38 8.28 15.67
C ASN A 37 -17.93 6.88 15.37
N ALA A 38 -18.20 6.10 16.41
CA ALA A 38 -18.73 4.74 16.29
C ALA A 38 -20.13 4.68 15.67
N ASP A 39 -20.98 5.70 15.90
CA ASP A 39 -22.35 5.73 15.35
C ASP A 39 -22.30 5.88 13.82
N ASP A 40 -21.33 6.65 13.29
CA ASP A 40 -21.15 6.79 11.84
C ASP A 40 -20.67 5.48 11.20
N ILE A 41 -19.84 4.71 11.90
CA ILE A 41 -19.44 3.36 11.48
C ILE A 41 -20.64 2.40 11.50
N ASP A 42 -21.46 2.44 12.55
CA ASP A 42 -22.66 1.61 12.65
C ASP A 42 -23.61 1.90 11.46
N ALA A 43 -23.85 3.17 11.16
CA ALA A 43 -24.67 3.59 10.01
C ALA A 43 -24.10 3.07 8.68
N ALA A 44 -22.79 3.14 8.47
CA ALA A 44 -22.13 2.67 7.25
C ALA A 44 -22.21 1.14 7.13
N VAL A 45 -21.96 0.39 8.22
CA VAL A 45 -22.05 -1.07 8.26
C VAL A 45 -23.48 -1.54 8.05
N HIS A 46 -24.45 -0.87 8.68
CA HIS A 46 -25.87 -1.17 8.48
C HIS A 46 -26.27 -0.99 7.01
N SER A 47 -25.91 0.14 6.39
CA SER A 47 -26.15 0.38 4.96
C SER A 47 -25.48 -0.69 4.08
N ALA A 48 -24.23 -1.04 4.37
CA ALA A 48 -23.51 -2.08 3.64
C ALA A 48 -24.23 -3.44 3.77
N ARG A 49 -24.64 -3.84 4.98
CA ARG A 49 -25.34 -5.10 5.22
C ARG A 49 -26.68 -5.17 4.51
N GLN A 50 -27.43 -4.08 4.50
CA GLN A 50 -28.68 -4.00 3.73
C GLN A 50 -28.44 -4.16 2.23
N CYS A 51 -27.45 -3.45 1.67
CA CYS A 51 -27.07 -3.56 0.26
C CYS A 51 -26.64 -4.99 -0.09
N TYR A 52 -25.82 -5.63 0.75
CA TYR A 52 -25.35 -6.99 0.55
C TYR A 52 -26.53 -7.95 0.37
N HIS A 53 -27.46 -7.99 1.30
CA HIS A 53 -28.61 -8.92 1.26
C HIS A 53 -29.66 -8.56 0.21
N ALA A 54 -29.94 -7.27 0.01
CA ALA A 54 -31.01 -6.85 -0.89
C ALA A 54 -30.61 -6.94 -2.36
N VAL A 55 -29.35 -6.59 -2.70
CA VAL A 55 -28.91 -6.37 -4.08
C VAL A 55 -27.61 -7.10 -4.40
N TRP A 56 -26.50 -6.81 -3.70
CA TRP A 56 -25.14 -7.12 -4.15
C TRP A 56 -24.88 -8.63 -4.31
N GLN A 57 -25.26 -9.44 -3.31
CA GLN A 57 -25.09 -10.89 -3.36
C GLN A 57 -25.93 -11.57 -4.47
N LYS A 58 -26.96 -10.88 -5.00
CA LYS A 58 -27.85 -11.40 -6.06
C LYS A 58 -27.35 -11.03 -7.46
N LEU A 59 -26.42 -10.08 -7.57
CA LEU A 59 -25.81 -9.73 -8.86
C LEU A 59 -24.97 -10.90 -9.38
N ALA A 60 -25.17 -11.26 -10.62
CA ALA A 60 -24.28 -12.22 -11.27
C ALA A 60 -22.85 -11.67 -11.31
N PRO A 61 -21.80 -12.53 -11.24
CA PRO A 61 -20.41 -12.07 -11.30
C PRO A 61 -20.12 -11.12 -12.47
N VAL A 62 -20.67 -11.41 -13.65
CA VAL A 62 -20.51 -10.55 -14.84
C VAL A 62 -21.12 -9.17 -14.67
N GLU A 63 -22.20 -9.03 -13.91
CA GLU A 63 -22.83 -7.72 -13.65
C GLU A 63 -21.97 -6.88 -12.71
N ARG A 64 -21.39 -7.49 -11.66
CA ARG A 64 -20.38 -6.82 -10.82
C ARG A 64 -19.19 -6.39 -11.66
N GLY A 65 -18.68 -7.27 -12.55
CA GLY A 65 -17.58 -6.94 -13.46
C GLY A 65 -17.89 -5.74 -14.35
N ARG A 66 -19.11 -5.63 -14.88
CA ARG A 66 -19.54 -4.49 -15.68
C ARG A 66 -19.57 -3.17 -14.89
N LEU A 67 -19.96 -3.21 -13.61
CA LEU A 67 -19.91 -2.04 -12.74
C LEU A 67 -18.46 -1.59 -12.47
N LEU A 68 -17.56 -2.54 -12.15
CA LEU A 68 -16.13 -2.25 -11.95
C LEU A 68 -15.50 -1.69 -13.23
N GLN A 69 -15.85 -2.22 -14.42
CA GLN A 69 -15.34 -1.71 -15.70
C GLN A 69 -15.81 -0.27 -15.97
N LYS A 70 -17.08 0.03 -15.67
CA LYS A 70 -17.59 1.41 -15.80
C LYS A 70 -16.89 2.35 -14.83
N LEU A 71 -16.61 1.91 -13.60
CA LEU A 71 -15.86 2.70 -12.63
C LEU A 71 -14.42 2.95 -13.09
N SER A 72 -13.74 1.93 -13.63
CA SER A 72 -12.41 2.10 -14.23
C SER A 72 -12.40 3.18 -15.31
N ALA A 73 -13.32 3.14 -16.25
CA ALA A 73 -13.43 4.15 -17.30
C ALA A 73 -13.71 5.55 -16.72
N LYS A 74 -14.61 5.62 -15.72
CA LYS A 74 -14.98 6.88 -15.06
C LYS A 74 -13.80 7.49 -14.29
N ILE A 75 -12.97 6.66 -13.65
CA ILE A 75 -11.72 7.11 -12.99
C ILE A 75 -10.76 7.72 -14.02
N LEU A 76 -10.60 7.12 -15.21
CA LEU A 76 -9.76 7.67 -16.27
C LEU A 76 -10.28 9.01 -16.80
N GLU A 77 -11.61 9.16 -16.93
CA GLU A 77 -12.24 10.46 -17.30
C GLU A 77 -11.93 11.56 -16.27
N HIS A 78 -11.80 11.19 -14.99
CA HIS A 78 -11.53 12.11 -13.88
C HIS A 78 -10.07 12.04 -13.37
N ALA A 79 -9.14 11.48 -14.16
CA ALA A 79 -7.77 11.28 -13.73
C ALA A 79 -7.07 12.58 -13.31
N ASP A 80 -7.32 13.69 -14.00
CA ASP A 80 -6.73 14.99 -13.68
C ASP A 80 -7.28 15.54 -12.35
N GLU A 81 -8.60 15.41 -12.09
CA GLU A 81 -9.24 15.78 -10.82
C GLU A 81 -8.64 14.96 -9.67
N LEU A 82 -8.58 13.64 -9.81
CA LEU A 82 -8.03 12.74 -8.80
C LEU A 82 -6.54 12.98 -8.54
N THR A 83 -5.78 13.28 -9.60
CA THR A 83 -4.37 13.67 -9.50
C THR A 83 -4.22 14.93 -8.64
N ALA A 84 -5.02 15.96 -8.89
CA ALA A 84 -4.94 17.22 -8.14
C ALA A 84 -5.30 17.03 -6.65
N LEU A 85 -6.27 16.18 -6.34
CA LEU A 85 -6.63 15.84 -4.96
C LEU A 85 -5.49 15.12 -4.25
N GLU A 86 -4.93 14.04 -4.83
CA GLU A 86 -3.86 13.28 -4.19
C GLU A 86 -2.53 14.03 -4.16
N GLN A 87 -2.25 14.87 -5.16
CA GLN A 87 -1.10 15.77 -5.12
C GLN A 87 -1.16 16.68 -3.90
N ARG A 88 -2.32 17.22 -3.60
CA ARG A 88 -2.48 18.22 -2.56
C ARG A 88 -2.57 17.64 -1.16
N ASP A 89 -3.30 16.53 -0.96
CA ASP A 89 -3.43 15.94 0.38
C ASP A 89 -2.28 14.99 0.75
N CYS A 90 -1.60 14.40 -0.24
CA CYS A 90 -0.43 13.55 0.01
C CYS A 90 0.92 14.26 -0.17
N GLY A 91 0.97 15.40 -0.86
CA GLY A 91 2.22 16.08 -1.21
C GLY A 91 3.02 15.40 -2.34
N LYS A 92 2.42 14.51 -3.12
CA LYS A 92 3.11 13.82 -4.21
C LYS A 92 3.37 14.73 -5.40
N PRO A 93 4.55 14.65 -6.06
CA PRO A 93 4.75 15.25 -7.37
C PRO A 93 3.65 14.85 -8.35
N THR A 94 3.23 15.77 -9.23
CA THR A 94 2.11 15.58 -10.17
C THR A 94 2.21 14.29 -10.96
N LYS A 95 3.41 13.96 -11.47
CA LYS A 95 3.67 12.72 -12.24
C LYS A 95 3.37 11.45 -11.43
N GLN A 96 3.67 11.45 -10.12
CA GLN A 96 3.41 10.31 -9.24
C GLN A 96 1.92 10.21 -8.90
N ALA A 97 1.28 11.30 -8.54
CA ALA A 97 -0.16 11.33 -8.25
C ALA A 97 -0.99 10.90 -9.49
N ARG A 98 -0.57 11.33 -10.70
CA ARG A 98 -1.20 10.89 -11.96
C ARG A 98 -1.03 9.40 -12.22
N ALA A 99 0.17 8.86 -11.96
CA ALA A 99 0.42 7.43 -12.09
C ALA A 99 -0.47 6.61 -11.14
N ASP A 100 -0.74 7.13 -9.93
CA ASP A 100 -1.62 6.50 -8.95
C ASP A 100 -3.09 6.49 -9.40
N ALA A 101 -3.58 7.56 -10.01
CA ALA A 101 -4.93 7.62 -10.60
C ALA A 101 -5.10 6.61 -11.75
N ILE A 102 -4.10 6.51 -12.63
CA ILE A 102 -4.08 5.51 -13.72
C ILE A 102 -4.02 4.09 -13.17
N ALA A 103 -3.19 3.85 -12.14
CA ALA A 103 -3.09 2.55 -11.48
C ALA A 103 -4.41 2.15 -10.81
N LEU A 104 -5.11 3.09 -10.18
CA LEU A 104 -6.44 2.86 -9.61
C LEU A 104 -7.43 2.36 -10.66
N ALA A 105 -7.51 3.03 -11.82
CA ALA A 105 -8.35 2.59 -12.92
C ALA A 105 -7.99 1.18 -13.40
N ARG A 106 -6.68 0.89 -13.50
CA ARG A 106 -6.19 -0.42 -13.91
C ARG A 106 -6.52 -1.53 -12.91
N TYR A 107 -6.54 -1.26 -11.60
CA TYR A 107 -7.04 -2.21 -10.60
C TYR A 107 -8.49 -2.59 -10.83
N PHE A 108 -9.37 -1.60 -11.03
CA PHE A 108 -10.78 -1.88 -11.30
C PHE A 108 -11.01 -2.60 -12.62
N GLU A 109 -10.24 -2.28 -13.67
CA GLU A 109 -10.27 -3.00 -14.96
C GLU A 109 -9.86 -4.47 -14.79
N PHE A 110 -8.75 -4.74 -14.08
CA PHE A 110 -8.27 -6.08 -13.81
C PHE A 110 -9.32 -6.92 -13.06
N TYR A 111 -9.84 -6.37 -11.98
CA TYR A 111 -10.84 -7.05 -11.16
C TYR A 111 -12.19 -7.17 -11.84
N ALA A 112 -12.57 -6.25 -12.72
CA ALA A 112 -13.74 -6.38 -13.58
C ALA A 112 -13.65 -7.64 -14.45
N GLY A 113 -12.48 -7.88 -15.04
CA GLY A 113 -12.22 -9.08 -15.84
C GLY A 113 -12.10 -10.37 -15.02
N ALA A 114 -11.90 -10.28 -13.71
CA ALA A 114 -11.69 -11.43 -12.82
C ALA A 114 -12.99 -11.97 -12.19
N CYS A 115 -14.06 -11.17 -12.11
CA CYS A 115 -15.28 -11.48 -11.38
C CYS A 115 -15.91 -12.83 -11.75
N ASP A 116 -15.96 -13.18 -13.03
CA ASP A 116 -16.57 -14.40 -13.55
C ASP A 116 -15.55 -15.49 -13.94
N LYS A 117 -14.28 -15.32 -13.54
CA LYS A 117 -13.19 -16.28 -13.76
C LYS A 117 -12.78 -16.98 -12.47
N PHE A 118 -13.34 -16.58 -11.35
CA PHE A 118 -13.04 -17.07 -10.02
C PHE A 118 -14.03 -18.17 -9.64
N HIS A 119 -13.55 -19.41 -9.46
CA HIS A 119 -14.38 -20.60 -9.31
C HIS A 119 -13.88 -21.52 -8.19
N GLY A 120 -14.71 -22.50 -7.80
CA GLY A 120 -14.35 -23.63 -6.97
C GLY A 120 -13.91 -24.85 -7.80
N GLU A 121 -13.84 -26.00 -7.14
CA GLU A 121 -13.30 -27.25 -7.71
C GLU A 121 -14.29 -28.40 -7.55
N THR A 122 -14.15 -29.41 -8.39
CA THR A 122 -14.73 -30.74 -8.20
C THR A 122 -13.62 -31.65 -7.66
N ILE A 123 -13.85 -32.23 -6.49
CA ILE A 123 -12.87 -33.10 -5.81
C ILE A 123 -13.15 -34.56 -6.14
N PRO A 124 -12.12 -35.33 -6.62
CA PRO A 124 -12.28 -36.79 -6.79
C PRO A 124 -12.63 -37.47 -5.45
N TYR A 125 -13.70 -38.29 -5.47
CA TYR A 125 -14.22 -38.95 -4.28
C TYR A 125 -14.82 -40.31 -4.65
N PRO A 126 -15.07 -41.27 -3.72
CA PRO A 126 -15.66 -42.56 -4.02
C PRO A 126 -17.02 -42.47 -4.74
N ASP A 127 -17.34 -43.52 -5.50
CA ASP A 127 -18.61 -43.67 -6.18
C ASP A 127 -19.81 -43.47 -5.24
N GLY A 128 -20.88 -42.85 -5.76
CA GLY A 128 -22.05 -42.52 -4.97
C GLY A 128 -22.00 -41.13 -4.32
N TYR A 129 -20.88 -40.40 -4.50
CA TYR A 129 -20.74 -39.01 -4.03
C TYR A 129 -20.26 -38.08 -5.13
N SER A 130 -20.76 -36.82 -5.10
CA SER A 130 -20.17 -35.67 -5.79
C SER A 130 -19.69 -34.68 -4.75
N VAL A 131 -18.42 -34.30 -4.80
CA VAL A 131 -17.84 -33.35 -3.87
C VAL A 131 -17.34 -32.13 -4.61
N LEU A 132 -17.83 -30.96 -4.17
CA LEU A 132 -17.56 -29.66 -4.76
C LEU A 132 -16.98 -28.73 -3.70
N THR A 133 -16.17 -27.76 -4.10
CA THR A 133 -15.86 -26.57 -3.29
C THR A 133 -16.51 -25.33 -3.90
N TRP A 134 -17.00 -24.47 -3.04
CA TRP A 134 -17.52 -23.16 -3.42
C TRP A 134 -16.72 -22.06 -2.76
N ARG A 135 -16.49 -20.96 -3.49
CA ARG A 135 -15.94 -19.73 -2.96
C ARG A 135 -17.08 -18.75 -2.69
N GLU A 136 -17.27 -18.41 -1.43
CA GLU A 136 -18.32 -17.50 -1.00
C GLU A 136 -17.70 -16.21 -0.45
N PRO A 137 -18.24 -15.00 -0.80
CA PRO A 137 -17.77 -13.75 -0.20
C PRO A 137 -17.98 -13.77 1.32
N HIS A 138 -17.12 -13.05 2.05
CA HIS A 138 -17.31 -12.87 3.49
C HIS A 138 -18.61 -12.12 3.81
N GLY A 139 -18.93 -11.09 3.03
CA GLY A 139 -20.11 -10.25 3.24
C GLY A 139 -19.78 -8.76 3.28
N VAL A 140 -19.71 -8.15 4.47
CA VAL A 140 -19.29 -6.77 4.67
C VAL A 140 -17.81 -6.74 5.07
N THR A 141 -16.97 -6.10 4.27
CA THR A 141 -15.53 -5.98 4.55
C THR A 141 -15.17 -4.58 5.02
N GLY A 142 -14.36 -4.50 6.07
CA GLY A 142 -13.78 -3.26 6.58
C GLY A 142 -12.39 -3.03 6.00
N HIS A 143 -12.12 -1.83 5.50
CA HIS A 143 -10.85 -1.47 4.89
C HIS A 143 -10.25 -0.25 5.58
N VAL A 144 -9.04 -0.38 6.11
CA VAL A 144 -8.30 0.74 6.70
C VAL A 144 -7.15 1.09 5.75
N ILE A 145 -7.28 2.23 5.08
CA ILE A 145 -6.38 2.68 4.01
C ILE A 145 -5.44 3.76 4.55
N PRO A 146 -4.11 3.61 4.41
CA PRO A 146 -3.13 4.60 4.85
C PRO A 146 -3.01 5.78 3.88
N TRP A 147 -2.27 6.78 4.32
CA TRP A 147 -2.10 8.06 3.61
C TRP A 147 -1.06 8.05 2.47
N ASN A 148 -0.19 7.06 2.41
CA ASN A 148 0.96 7.12 1.49
C ASN A 148 0.62 6.77 0.03
N TYR A 149 -0.30 5.86 -0.21
CA TYR A 149 -0.80 5.50 -1.54
C TYR A 149 -2.31 5.24 -1.51
N PRO A 150 -3.13 6.25 -1.15
CA PRO A 150 -4.56 6.03 -0.93
C PRO A 150 -5.24 5.40 -2.14
N MET A 151 -5.10 5.96 -3.35
CA MET A 151 -5.73 5.43 -4.55
C MET A 151 -5.25 4.01 -4.90
N GLN A 152 -3.95 3.72 -4.85
CA GLN A 152 -3.46 2.37 -5.19
C GLN A 152 -3.90 1.32 -4.18
N ILE A 153 -3.81 1.62 -2.88
CA ILE A 153 -4.21 0.69 -1.82
C ILE A 153 -5.72 0.46 -1.82
N PHE A 154 -6.49 1.51 -2.08
CA PHE A 154 -7.93 1.38 -2.30
C PHE A 154 -8.24 0.45 -3.48
N GLY A 155 -7.60 0.66 -4.63
CA GLY A 155 -7.81 -0.15 -5.83
C GLY A 155 -7.52 -1.63 -5.60
N ARG A 156 -6.41 -1.96 -4.93
CA ARG A 156 -6.02 -3.35 -4.69
C ARG A 156 -6.88 -4.06 -3.64
N SER A 157 -7.28 -3.34 -2.58
CA SER A 157 -8.06 -3.89 -1.47
C SER A 157 -9.56 -3.91 -1.77
N VAL A 158 -10.14 -2.73 -2.05
CA VAL A 158 -11.60 -2.57 -2.30
C VAL A 158 -12.00 -3.19 -3.64
N GLY A 159 -11.16 -3.03 -4.68
CA GLY A 159 -11.44 -3.64 -6.00
C GLY A 159 -11.52 -5.16 -5.92
N GLY A 160 -10.59 -5.82 -5.23
CA GLY A 160 -10.61 -7.26 -4.99
C GLY A 160 -11.82 -7.72 -4.17
N ALA A 161 -12.15 -6.99 -3.11
CA ALA A 161 -13.31 -7.31 -2.27
C ALA A 161 -14.64 -7.22 -3.02
N LEU A 162 -14.86 -6.13 -3.78
CA LEU A 162 -16.05 -5.95 -4.60
C LEU A 162 -16.18 -7.02 -5.68
N ALA A 163 -15.07 -7.35 -6.36
CA ALA A 163 -15.03 -8.39 -7.39
C ALA A 163 -15.39 -9.77 -6.83
N ALA A 164 -14.86 -10.11 -5.64
CA ALA A 164 -15.17 -11.35 -4.95
C ALA A 164 -16.63 -11.43 -4.45
N GLY A 165 -17.38 -10.32 -4.48
CA GLY A 165 -18.80 -10.26 -4.12
C GLY A 165 -19.09 -9.66 -2.75
N ASN A 166 -18.10 -9.05 -2.09
CA ASN A 166 -18.28 -8.32 -0.84
C ASN A 166 -18.76 -6.89 -1.08
N VAL A 167 -19.26 -6.24 -0.04
CA VAL A 167 -19.50 -4.80 0.04
C VAL A 167 -18.53 -4.19 1.05
N CYS A 168 -18.22 -2.89 0.90
CA CYS A 168 -17.08 -2.29 1.59
C CYS A 168 -17.46 -1.10 2.47
N VAL A 169 -16.88 -1.08 3.68
CA VAL A 169 -16.81 0.11 4.55
C VAL A 169 -15.34 0.49 4.67
N VAL A 170 -15.00 1.69 4.25
CA VAL A 170 -13.62 2.16 4.13
C VAL A 170 -13.36 3.30 5.11
N LYS A 171 -12.31 3.17 5.89
CA LYS A 171 -11.72 4.24 6.70
C LYS A 171 -10.41 4.67 6.04
N PRO A 172 -10.38 5.76 5.25
CA PRO A 172 -9.12 6.33 4.78
C PRO A 172 -8.36 7.04 5.91
N ALA A 173 -7.04 7.22 5.75
CA ALA A 173 -6.28 8.06 6.67
C ALA A 173 -6.79 9.50 6.63
N GLU A 174 -6.81 10.14 7.77
CA GLU A 174 -7.27 11.53 7.92
C GLU A 174 -6.39 12.53 7.15
N ASP A 175 -5.12 12.20 6.94
CA ASP A 175 -4.17 13.05 6.21
C ASP A 175 -4.42 13.05 4.69
N ALA A 176 -4.99 11.94 4.13
CA ALA A 176 -5.10 11.76 2.67
C ALA A 176 -6.33 10.90 2.31
N CYS A 177 -7.46 11.54 2.17
CA CYS A 177 -8.74 10.87 1.94
C CYS A 177 -9.59 11.47 0.82
N LEU A 178 -9.23 12.63 0.29
CA LEU A 178 -10.10 13.38 -0.62
C LEU A 178 -10.34 12.62 -1.93
N SER A 179 -9.30 12.02 -2.50
CA SER A 179 -9.41 11.20 -3.71
C SER A 179 -10.37 10.01 -3.51
N LEU A 180 -10.37 9.37 -2.33
CA LEU A 180 -11.21 8.20 -2.06
C LEU A 180 -12.70 8.55 -1.87
N ILE A 181 -13.00 9.71 -1.26
CA ILE A 181 -14.35 10.24 -1.18
C ILE A 181 -14.88 10.47 -2.60
N ARG A 182 -14.06 11.10 -3.47
CA ARG A 182 -14.43 11.35 -4.87
C ARG A 182 -14.66 10.06 -5.66
N VAL A 183 -13.80 9.06 -5.48
CA VAL A 183 -13.97 7.73 -6.13
C VAL A 183 -15.28 7.06 -5.73
N ALA A 184 -15.70 7.16 -4.46
CA ALA A 184 -16.99 6.62 -4.02
C ALA A 184 -18.18 7.35 -4.68
N GLN A 185 -18.09 8.66 -4.90
CA GLN A 185 -19.08 9.42 -5.66
C GLN A 185 -19.12 8.95 -7.12
N LEU A 186 -17.96 8.79 -7.77
CA LEU A 186 -17.85 8.26 -9.13
C LEU A 186 -18.45 6.85 -9.25
N ALA A 187 -18.28 6.00 -8.23
CA ALA A 187 -18.91 4.69 -8.19
C ALA A 187 -20.44 4.77 -8.20
N ALA A 188 -21.02 5.69 -7.43
CA ALA A 188 -22.48 5.93 -7.45
C ALA A 188 -22.95 6.46 -8.82
N GLU A 189 -22.20 7.38 -9.44
CA GLU A 189 -22.51 7.93 -10.77
C GLU A 189 -22.59 6.85 -11.86
N VAL A 190 -21.79 5.77 -11.76
CA VAL A 190 -21.81 4.66 -12.72
C VAL A 190 -22.81 3.55 -12.36
N GLY A 191 -23.54 3.70 -11.25
CA GLY A 191 -24.66 2.85 -10.89
C GLY A 191 -24.34 1.79 -9.84
N PHE A 192 -23.31 1.96 -9.02
CA PHE A 192 -23.13 1.09 -7.85
C PHE A 192 -24.35 1.19 -6.92
N PRO A 193 -24.88 0.06 -6.43
CA PRO A 193 -25.98 0.08 -5.49
C PRO A 193 -25.65 0.86 -4.22
N SER A 194 -26.66 1.55 -3.69
CA SER A 194 -26.55 2.27 -2.43
C SER A 194 -26.07 1.35 -1.30
N GLY A 195 -24.96 1.71 -0.64
CA GLY A 195 -24.33 0.92 0.41
C GLY A 195 -23.29 -0.11 -0.05
N ALA A 196 -23.06 -0.31 -1.37
CA ALA A 196 -22.01 -1.21 -1.84
C ALA A 196 -20.60 -0.70 -1.47
N LEU A 197 -20.42 0.61 -1.42
CA LEU A 197 -19.18 1.28 -1.05
C LEU A 197 -19.50 2.48 -0.15
N ASN A 198 -18.90 2.49 1.06
CA ASN A 198 -19.10 3.54 2.03
C ASN A 198 -17.74 4.06 2.53
N ILE A 199 -17.59 5.36 2.68
CA ILE A 199 -16.37 6.04 3.19
C ILE A 199 -16.72 6.79 4.47
N VAL A 200 -16.00 6.47 5.56
CA VAL A 200 -16.14 7.16 6.85
C VAL A 200 -14.79 7.73 7.25
N THR A 201 -14.71 9.05 7.36
CA THR A 201 -13.49 9.78 7.72
C THR A 201 -13.37 9.97 9.23
N GLY A 202 -12.15 10.14 9.74
CA GLY A 202 -11.89 10.35 11.17
C GLY A 202 -10.56 9.74 11.60
N TYR A 203 -10.20 9.94 12.87
CA TYR A 203 -8.95 9.43 13.41
C TYR A 203 -8.91 7.90 13.52
N GLY A 204 -7.72 7.31 13.29
CA GLY A 204 -7.53 5.86 13.36
C GLY A 204 -7.93 5.25 14.71
N HIS A 205 -7.63 5.92 15.82
CA HIS A 205 -7.94 5.46 17.17
C HIS A 205 -9.42 5.64 17.58
N GLU A 206 -10.21 6.38 16.80
CA GLU A 206 -11.67 6.54 16.99
C GLU A 206 -12.41 5.66 15.99
N VAL A 207 -12.41 6.03 14.72
CA VAL A 207 -13.17 5.38 13.65
C VAL A 207 -12.55 4.05 13.21
N GLY A 208 -11.20 3.97 13.17
CA GLY A 208 -10.50 2.73 12.81
C GLY A 208 -10.70 1.63 13.85
N ASP A 209 -10.63 1.95 15.15
CA ASP A 209 -10.91 1.02 16.24
C ASP A 209 -12.39 0.59 16.23
N ALA A 210 -13.32 1.55 16.04
CA ALA A 210 -14.75 1.25 15.94
C ALA A 210 -15.04 0.30 14.76
N LEU A 211 -14.43 0.51 13.59
CA LEU A 211 -14.57 -0.36 12.42
C LEU A 211 -14.03 -1.78 12.71
N ALA A 212 -12.85 -1.88 13.32
CA ALA A 212 -12.24 -3.16 13.63
C ALA A 212 -13.04 -3.98 14.65
N ARG A 213 -13.65 -3.31 15.64
CA ARG A 213 -14.49 -3.95 16.68
C ARG A 213 -15.90 -4.25 16.23
N HIS A 214 -16.37 -3.67 15.13
CA HIS A 214 -17.78 -3.73 14.77
C HIS A 214 -18.22 -5.17 14.44
N PRO A 215 -19.26 -5.73 15.11
CA PRO A 215 -19.66 -7.13 14.92
C PRO A 215 -20.22 -7.44 13.53
N GLY A 216 -20.65 -6.42 12.79
CA GLY A 216 -21.16 -6.54 11.43
C GLY A 216 -20.07 -6.51 10.35
N ILE A 217 -18.79 -6.49 10.69
CA ILE A 217 -17.66 -6.62 9.76
C ILE A 217 -17.20 -8.08 9.70
N ASP A 218 -17.22 -8.69 8.53
CA ASP A 218 -16.95 -10.11 8.33
C ASP A 218 -15.48 -10.40 7.91
N HIS A 219 -14.74 -9.37 7.46
CA HIS A 219 -13.31 -9.42 7.13
C HIS A 219 -12.71 -8.03 7.26
N ILE A 220 -11.45 -7.93 7.70
CA ILE A 220 -10.71 -6.67 7.78
C ILE A 220 -9.48 -6.73 6.86
N SER A 221 -9.35 -5.75 5.96
CA SER A 221 -8.11 -5.47 5.25
C SER A 221 -7.47 -4.23 5.87
N PHE A 222 -6.25 -4.38 6.35
CA PHE A 222 -5.48 -3.32 6.99
C PHE A 222 -4.12 -3.16 6.30
N THR A 223 -3.82 -1.94 5.88
CA THR A 223 -2.47 -1.55 5.47
C THR A 223 -1.96 -0.45 6.40
N GLY A 224 -0.76 -0.63 6.98
CA GLY A 224 -0.18 0.36 7.88
C GLY A 224 1.04 -0.14 8.65
N SER A 225 1.30 0.44 9.85
CA SER A 225 2.45 0.05 10.66
C SER A 225 2.25 -1.30 11.35
N PRO A 226 3.34 -2.07 11.61
CA PRO A 226 3.27 -3.34 12.36
C PRO A 226 2.58 -3.20 13.73
N LYS A 227 2.85 -2.09 14.44
CA LYS A 227 2.24 -1.82 15.75
C LYS A 227 0.70 -1.76 15.67
N ILE A 228 0.16 -1.06 14.69
CA ILE A 228 -1.29 -0.95 14.52
C ILE A 228 -1.88 -2.24 13.95
N GLY A 229 -1.16 -2.91 13.02
CA GLY A 229 -1.56 -4.24 12.52
C GLY A 229 -1.73 -5.26 13.65
N THR A 230 -0.84 -5.26 14.64
CA THR A 230 -0.96 -6.10 15.83
C THR A 230 -2.24 -5.79 16.62
N LEU A 231 -2.58 -4.51 16.83
CA LEU A 231 -3.80 -4.11 17.52
C LEU A 231 -5.06 -4.54 16.75
N ILE A 232 -5.09 -4.35 15.44
CA ILE A 232 -6.20 -4.80 14.58
C ILE A 232 -6.38 -6.32 14.69
N GLN A 233 -5.27 -7.07 14.63
CA GLN A 233 -5.33 -8.53 14.74
C GLN A 233 -5.83 -9.00 16.11
N GLN A 234 -5.39 -8.36 17.20
CA GLN A 234 -5.87 -8.66 18.55
C GLN A 234 -7.39 -8.47 18.67
N VAL A 235 -7.89 -7.34 18.19
CA VAL A 235 -9.34 -7.03 18.20
C VAL A 235 -10.13 -8.01 17.32
N ALA A 236 -9.62 -8.32 16.13
CA ALA A 236 -10.26 -9.26 15.22
C ALA A 236 -10.29 -10.69 15.79
N ALA A 237 -9.26 -11.08 16.55
CA ALA A 237 -9.18 -12.40 17.21
C ALA A 237 -10.29 -12.61 18.25
N GLU A 238 -10.77 -11.56 18.96
CA GLU A 238 -11.84 -11.65 19.94
C GLU A 238 -13.16 -12.20 19.36
N ARG A 239 -13.36 -12.03 18.06
CA ARG A 239 -14.56 -12.49 17.34
C ARG A 239 -14.26 -13.40 16.14
N HIS A 240 -13.03 -13.91 16.02
CA HIS A 240 -12.57 -14.80 14.96
C HIS A 240 -12.76 -14.21 13.56
N CYS A 241 -12.67 -12.89 13.41
CA CYS A 241 -12.76 -12.19 12.14
C CYS A 241 -11.48 -12.39 11.35
N PRO A 242 -11.51 -12.89 10.10
CA PRO A 242 -10.33 -12.99 9.26
C PRO A 242 -9.77 -11.61 8.91
N VAL A 243 -8.43 -11.54 8.80
CA VAL A 243 -7.71 -10.29 8.55
C VAL A 243 -6.68 -10.50 7.45
N THR A 244 -6.54 -9.50 6.56
CA THR A 244 -5.37 -9.34 5.69
C THR A 244 -4.55 -8.18 6.22
N LEU A 245 -3.25 -8.40 6.46
CA LEU A 245 -2.32 -7.41 6.98
C LEU A 245 -1.21 -7.12 5.99
N GLU A 246 -1.14 -5.89 5.50
CA GLU A 246 -0.06 -5.34 4.70
C GLU A 246 0.69 -4.29 5.51
N LEU A 247 1.89 -4.67 5.99
CA LEU A 247 2.62 -3.89 6.97
C LEU A 247 3.93 -3.33 6.40
N GLY A 248 4.76 -2.77 7.27
CA GLY A 248 6.01 -2.14 6.90
C GLY A 248 7.05 -3.10 6.31
N GLY A 249 8.10 -2.53 5.77
CA GLY A 249 9.22 -3.25 5.17
C GLY A 249 10.58 -2.61 5.46
N LYS A 250 11.65 -3.38 5.20
CA LYS A 250 13.04 -2.91 5.18
C LYS A 250 13.74 -3.56 4.00
N SER A 251 13.19 -3.33 2.83
CA SER A 251 13.49 -4.06 1.60
C SER A 251 14.93 -3.85 1.12
N PRO A 252 15.68 -4.93 0.83
CA PRO A 252 17.03 -4.84 0.30
C PRO A 252 17.03 -4.76 -1.22
N GLN A 253 17.98 -3.96 -1.77
CA GLN A 253 18.48 -4.04 -3.13
C GLN A 253 19.84 -4.72 -3.09
N ILE A 254 19.98 -5.94 -3.61
CA ILE A 254 21.20 -6.76 -3.53
C ILE A 254 21.91 -6.67 -4.89
N ILE A 255 23.10 -6.08 -4.91
CA ILE A 255 23.81 -5.77 -6.17
C ILE A 255 25.13 -6.52 -6.20
N PHE A 256 25.21 -7.56 -7.05
CA PHE A 256 26.41 -8.34 -7.29
C PHE A 256 27.36 -7.64 -8.27
N ALA A 257 28.65 -7.99 -8.23
CA ALA A 257 29.68 -7.36 -9.06
C ALA A 257 29.44 -7.51 -10.59
N ASP A 258 28.69 -8.55 -11.01
CA ASP A 258 28.34 -8.81 -12.41
C ASP A 258 27.05 -8.11 -12.87
N ALA A 259 26.42 -7.30 -12.01
CA ALA A 259 25.17 -6.61 -12.32
C ALA A 259 25.35 -5.57 -13.43
N ASP A 260 24.26 -5.28 -14.13
CA ASP A 260 24.17 -4.11 -15.01
C ASP A 260 23.92 -2.87 -14.16
N LEU A 261 24.99 -2.15 -13.83
CA LEU A 261 24.91 -0.99 -12.95
C LEU A 261 24.20 0.20 -13.60
N ASP A 262 24.24 0.32 -14.93
CA ASP A 262 23.55 1.41 -15.64
C ASP A 262 22.02 1.23 -15.57
N ALA A 263 21.58 -0.01 -15.62
CA ALA A 263 20.17 -0.34 -15.42
C ALA A 263 19.76 -0.30 -13.92
N ALA A 264 20.65 -0.70 -13.01
CA ALA A 264 20.34 -0.83 -11.58
C ALA A 264 20.22 0.53 -10.86
N ILE A 265 21.16 1.46 -11.10
CA ILE A 265 21.26 2.72 -10.35
C ILE A 265 19.96 3.54 -10.39
N PRO A 266 19.37 3.85 -11.56
CA PRO A 266 18.13 4.64 -11.58
C PRO A 266 16.96 3.94 -10.85
N VAL A 267 16.90 2.61 -10.90
CA VAL A 267 15.86 1.83 -10.21
C VAL A 267 16.08 1.81 -8.70
N VAL A 268 17.32 1.67 -8.22
CA VAL A 268 17.67 1.74 -6.79
C VAL A 268 17.33 3.11 -6.22
N ILE A 269 17.63 4.18 -6.94
CA ILE A 269 17.31 5.54 -6.52
C ILE A 269 15.79 5.73 -6.48
N ASN A 270 15.08 5.40 -7.57
CA ASN A 270 13.63 5.53 -7.59
C ASN A 270 12.95 4.70 -6.49
N ALA A 271 13.47 3.52 -6.17
CA ALA A 271 12.93 2.65 -5.12
C ALA A 271 12.95 3.27 -3.71
N ILE A 272 13.80 4.27 -3.47
CA ILE A 272 13.87 4.98 -2.19
C ILE A 272 13.31 6.40 -2.23
N VAL A 273 13.32 7.08 -3.38
CA VAL A 273 12.88 8.49 -3.44
C VAL A 273 11.41 8.66 -3.84
N GLN A 274 10.79 7.67 -4.47
CA GLN A 274 9.36 7.74 -4.79
C GLN A 274 8.53 8.04 -3.54
N ASN A 275 7.56 8.93 -3.65
CA ASN A 275 6.74 9.42 -2.54
C ASN A 275 7.58 9.84 -1.31
N ALA A 276 8.74 10.47 -1.53
CA ALA A 276 9.69 10.87 -0.50
C ALA A 276 10.11 9.70 0.44
N GLY A 277 10.23 8.48 -0.09
CA GLY A 277 10.57 7.27 0.68
C GLY A 277 9.43 6.72 1.55
N GLN A 278 8.24 7.29 1.48
CA GLN A 278 7.06 6.91 2.26
C GLN A 278 6.33 5.73 1.62
N THR A 279 7.06 4.65 1.40
CA THR A 279 6.59 3.45 0.69
C THR A 279 6.93 2.21 1.51
N CYS A 280 5.96 1.36 1.78
CA CYS A 280 6.18 0.10 2.53
C CYS A 280 7.20 -0.82 1.83
N SER A 281 7.24 -0.79 0.51
CA SER A 281 8.20 -1.51 -0.33
C SER A 281 9.43 -0.67 -0.70
N ALA A 282 9.72 0.45 -0.03
CA ALA A 282 10.91 1.25 -0.33
C ALA A 282 12.19 0.40 -0.26
N GLY A 283 13.03 0.48 -1.29
CA GLY A 283 14.34 -0.17 -1.31
C GLY A 283 15.33 0.57 -0.40
N SER A 284 15.05 0.56 0.91
CA SER A 284 15.73 1.40 1.90
C SER A 284 17.07 0.87 2.37
N ARG A 285 17.46 -0.34 1.95
CA ARG A 285 18.81 -0.90 2.10
C ARG A 285 19.38 -1.23 0.73
N VAL A 286 20.65 -0.87 0.49
CA VAL A 286 21.41 -1.35 -0.65
C VAL A 286 22.56 -2.22 -0.14
N LEU A 287 22.54 -3.51 -0.49
CA LEU A 287 23.56 -4.49 -0.18
C LEU A 287 24.45 -4.63 -1.41
N ILE A 288 25.71 -4.28 -1.30
CA ILE A 288 26.63 -4.13 -2.42
C ILE A 288 27.78 -5.13 -2.28
N ASP A 289 28.07 -5.88 -3.35
CA ASP A 289 29.25 -6.74 -3.44
C ASP A 289 30.51 -5.91 -3.16
N SER A 290 31.38 -6.39 -2.25
CA SER A 290 32.59 -5.69 -1.82
C SER A 290 33.52 -5.32 -2.96
N LEU A 291 33.51 -6.09 -4.06
CA LEU A 291 34.33 -5.83 -5.26
C LEU A 291 33.93 -4.53 -5.98
N ILE A 292 32.69 -4.09 -5.84
CA ILE A 292 32.16 -2.89 -6.51
C ILE A 292 31.65 -1.83 -5.53
N TYR A 293 31.92 -1.99 -4.22
CA TYR A 293 31.34 -1.15 -3.17
C TYR A 293 31.66 0.33 -3.37
N GLU A 294 32.95 0.68 -3.44
CA GLU A 294 33.37 2.07 -3.60
C GLU A 294 32.93 2.69 -4.94
N PRO A 295 33.16 2.06 -6.10
CA PRO A 295 32.75 2.66 -7.37
C PRO A 295 31.22 2.80 -7.51
N LEU A 296 30.44 1.90 -6.92
CA LEU A 296 28.98 2.03 -6.94
C LEU A 296 28.48 3.12 -6.00
N LEU A 297 29.09 3.26 -4.79
CA LEU A 297 28.77 4.35 -3.85
C LEU A 297 29.07 5.72 -4.46
N GLU A 298 30.18 5.88 -5.19
CA GLU A 298 30.52 7.14 -5.89
C GLU A 298 29.43 7.49 -6.92
N ARG A 299 28.98 6.50 -7.70
CA ARG A 299 27.93 6.71 -8.72
C ARG A 299 26.58 7.04 -8.08
N LEU A 300 26.18 6.31 -7.01
CA LEU A 300 24.96 6.59 -6.26
C LEU A 300 25.04 7.98 -5.61
N GLY A 301 26.18 8.35 -5.05
CA GLY A 301 26.41 9.66 -4.44
C GLY A 301 26.16 10.80 -5.41
N LYS A 302 26.77 10.75 -6.60
CA LYS A 302 26.55 11.76 -7.67
C LYS A 302 25.08 11.86 -8.07
N ALA A 303 24.39 10.74 -8.11
CA ALA A 303 22.96 10.72 -8.46
C ALA A 303 22.09 11.29 -7.32
N PHE A 304 22.44 11.06 -6.05
CA PHE A 304 21.73 11.64 -4.91
C PHE A 304 21.92 13.17 -4.86
N GLU A 305 23.11 13.69 -5.10
CA GLU A 305 23.41 15.15 -5.16
C GLU A 305 22.59 15.87 -6.24
N ALA A 306 22.23 15.17 -7.30
CA ALA A 306 21.40 15.71 -8.39
C ALA A 306 19.92 15.81 -8.05
N LEU A 307 19.42 15.10 -7.04
CA LEU A 307 18.00 15.06 -6.67
C LEU A 307 17.52 16.40 -6.12
N ARG A 308 16.36 16.84 -6.58
CA ARG A 308 15.71 18.09 -6.18
C ARG A 308 14.40 17.81 -5.44
N VAL A 309 14.23 18.47 -4.30
CA VAL A 309 13.07 18.36 -3.42
C VAL A 309 12.34 19.69 -3.37
N GLY A 310 11.02 19.68 -3.50
CA GLY A 310 10.23 20.89 -3.41
C GLY A 310 8.73 20.65 -3.38
N PRO A 311 7.92 21.72 -3.49
CA PRO A 311 6.47 21.62 -3.52
C PRO A 311 5.96 20.61 -4.56
N ALA A 312 4.90 19.89 -4.21
CA ALA A 312 4.31 18.88 -5.09
C ALA A 312 3.96 19.42 -6.49
N ALA A 313 3.52 20.67 -6.56
CA ALA A 313 3.16 21.35 -7.82
C ALA A 313 4.35 21.67 -8.75
N MET A 314 5.58 21.67 -8.23
CA MET A 314 6.78 21.86 -9.05
C MET A 314 7.16 20.60 -9.83
N ASP A 315 6.58 19.46 -9.50
CA ASP A 315 6.80 18.16 -10.13
C ASP A 315 8.28 17.74 -10.21
N LEU A 316 9.04 18.05 -9.16
CA LEU A 316 10.46 17.71 -9.02
C LEU A 316 10.64 16.20 -8.75
N ASP A 317 11.88 15.78 -8.41
CA ASP A 317 12.18 14.37 -8.13
C ASP A 317 11.46 13.88 -6.87
N VAL A 318 11.39 14.73 -5.83
CA VAL A 318 10.84 14.40 -4.52
C VAL A 318 9.92 15.52 -4.01
N GLY A 319 8.75 15.13 -3.53
CA GLY A 319 7.81 16.02 -2.82
C GLY A 319 8.08 16.10 -1.32
N PRO A 320 7.20 16.78 -0.55
CA PRO A 320 7.29 16.82 0.91
C PRO A 320 6.95 15.46 1.55
N LEU A 321 7.31 15.31 2.82
CA LEU A 321 6.73 14.31 3.72
C LEU A 321 5.31 14.71 4.10
N ILE A 322 4.48 13.74 4.49
CA ILE A 322 3.04 13.99 4.74
C ILE A 322 2.76 14.97 5.88
N ARG A 323 3.60 15.02 6.91
CA ARG A 323 3.39 15.83 8.12
C ARG A 323 4.65 16.04 8.92
N GLN A 324 4.65 17.04 9.79
CA GLN A 324 5.78 17.43 10.63
C GLN A 324 6.29 16.26 11.51
N THR A 325 5.40 15.45 12.08
CA THR A 325 5.82 14.31 12.91
C THR A 325 6.57 13.24 12.12
N GLN A 326 6.27 13.09 10.82
CA GLN A 326 7.04 12.19 9.94
C GLN A 326 8.39 12.79 9.59
N GLN A 327 8.47 14.09 9.36
CA GLN A 327 9.72 14.81 9.15
C GLN A 327 10.64 14.68 10.39
N GLN A 328 10.11 14.92 11.58
CA GLN A 328 10.85 14.76 12.83
C GLN A 328 11.36 13.33 13.00
N ARG A 329 10.54 12.32 12.68
CA ARG A 329 10.97 10.93 12.71
C ARG A 329 12.20 10.68 11.83
N VAL A 330 12.24 11.22 10.62
CA VAL A 330 13.39 11.06 9.73
C VAL A 330 14.64 11.76 10.31
N TRP A 331 14.47 12.96 10.85
CA TRP A 331 15.55 13.70 11.51
C TRP A 331 16.13 12.93 12.72
N ASP A 332 15.27 12.29 13.51
CA ASP A 332 15.72 11.47 14.64
C ASP A 332 16.61 10.30 14.16
N PHE A 333 16.27 9.63 13.05
CA PHE A 333 17.10 8.59 12.46
C PHE A 333 18.45 9.12 11.94
N LEU A 334 18.46 10.28 11.30
CA LEU A 334 19.67 10.90 10.79
C LEU A 334 20.57 11.42 11.93
N SER A 335 19.98 11.97 12.97
CA SER A 335 20.70 12.38 14.20
C SER A 335 21.34 11.19 14.88
N ASP A 336 20.62 10.08 15.04
CA ASP A 336 21.18 8.84 15.61
C ASP A 336 22.35 8.30 14.76
N ALA A 337 22.25 8.38 13.43
CA ALA A 337 23.33 8.01 12.53
C ALA A 337 24.60 8.87 12.76
N GLN A 338 24.42 10.18 12.89
CA GLN A 338 25.51 11.11 13.16
C GLN A 338 26.18 10.82 14.50
N VAL A 339 25.39 10.59 15.54
CA VAL A 339 25.88 10.22 16.87
C VAL A 339 26.66 8.90 16.86
N ALA A 340 26.18 7.93 16.07
CA ALA A 340 26.83 6.64 15.87
C ALA A 340 28.09 6.71 14.97
N GLY A 341 28.40 7.87 14.38
CA GLY A 341 29.52 8.03 13.47
C GLY A 341 29.34 7.37 12.11
N ILE A 342 28.09 7.12 11.67
CA ILE A 342 27.78 6.53 10.35
C ILE A 342 28.01 7.58 9.28
N PRO A 343 28.89 7.35 8.29
CA PRO A 343 29.22 8.38 7.31
C PRO A 343 28.07 8.63 6.32
N MET A 344 27.82 9.91 6.03
CA MET A 344 26.98 10.33 4.91
C MET A 344 27.84 10.36 3.64
N VAL A 345 27.37 9.72 2.58
CA VAL A 345 27.99 9.73 1.24
C VAL A 345 27.55 10.97 0.48
N ALA A 346 26.23 11.20 0.44
CA ALA A 346 25.63 12.28 -0.34
C ALA A 346 24.24 12.62 0.17
N GLN A 347 23.79 13.83 -0.17
CA GLN A 347 22.44 14.30 0.10
C GLN A 347 21.94 15.14 -1.09
N GLY A 348 20.65 15.02 -1.41
CA GLY A 348 19.95 15.86 -2.38
C GLY A 348 19.74 17.28 -1.86
N VAL A 349 19.05 18.10 -2.64
CA VAL A 349 18.87 19.52 -2.34
C VAL A 349 17.38 19.87 -2.27
N VAL A 350 16.96 20.50 -1.17
CA VAL A 350 15.68 21.21 -1.08
C VAL A 350 15.87 22.53 -1.83
N VAL A 351 14.97 22.82 -2.80
CA VAL A 351 15.08 24.05 -3.61
C VAL A 351 14.73 25.29 -2.78
N ASP A 352 15.28 26.44 -3.15
CA ASP A 352 15.09 27.71 -2.41
C ASP A 352 13.62 28.19 -2.44
N GLU A 353 12.86 27.80 -3.45
CA GLU A 353 11.45 28.12 -3.60
C GLU A 353 10.52 27.31 -2.69
N ALA A 354 11.04 26.31 -1.97
CA ALA A 354 10.26 25.50 -1.06
C ALA A 354 9.87 26.30 0.19
N PRO A 355 8.57 26.39 0.53
CA PRO A 355 8.13 27.09 1.75
C PRO A 355 8.76 26.49 3.02
N GLU A 356 9.28 27.31 3.92
CA GLU A 356 9.88 26.86 5.18
C GLU A 356 8.91 26.10 6.09
N THR A 357 7.62 26.34 5.95
CA THR A 357 6.54 25.67 6.69
C THR A 357 6.16 24.31 6.12
N GLY A 358 6.64 23.96 4.91
CA GLY A 358 6.44 22.66 4.30
C GLY A 358 7.33 21.55 4.92
N TYR A 359 6.97 20.30 4.71
CA TYR A 359 7.61 19.18 5.41
C TYR A 359 8.68 18.48 4.54
N TYR A 360 9.69 19.21 4.10
CA TYR A 360 10.70 18.72 3.18
C TYR A 360 11.85 17.99 3.87
N GLN A 361 12.34 16.95 3.20
CA GLN A 361 13.50 16.17 3.60
C GLN A 361 14.36 15.83 2.38
N ALA A 362 15.60 16.25 2.39
CA ALA A 362 16.56 15.91 1.34
C ALA A 362 16.88 14.40 1.36
N PRO A 363 16.81 13.69 0.21
CA PRO A 363 17.23 12.31 0.11
C PRO A 363 18.68 12.13 0.57
N THR A 364 18.91 11.14 1.43
CA THR A 364 20.20 10.95 2.09
C THR A 364 20.72 9.53 1.87
N LEU A 365 21.98 9.41 1.42
CA LEU A 365 22.69 8.15 1.26
C LEU A 365 23.74 8.02 2.40
N LEU A 366 23.62 6.95 3.20
CA LEU A 366 24.54 6.59 4.27
C LEU A 366 25.30 5.33 3.89
N ARG A 367 26.60 5.23 4.30
CA ARG A 367 27.45 4.06 4.03
C ARG A 367 27.85 3.36 5.33
N ASP A 368 28.32 2.13 5.17
CA ASP A 368 28.86 1.29 6.24
C ASP A 368 27.91 1.18 7.45
N VAL A 369 26.61 1.14 7.16
CA VAL A 369 25.58 1.05 8.20
C VAL A 369 25.68 -0.29 8.90
N PRO A 370 25.93 -0.34 10.23
CA PRO A 370 26.03 -1.60 10.96
C PRO A 370 24.70 -2.37 10.93
N VAL A 371 24.77 -3.69 10.76
CA VAL A 371 23.59 -4.58 10.71
C VAL A 371 22.66 -4.38 11.91
N GLY A 372 23.22 -4.20 13.12
CA GLY A 372 22.44 -4.00 14.35
C GLY A 372 21.92 -2.58 14.56
N HIS A 373 22.28 -1.63 13.72
CA HIS A 373 21.81 -0.25 13.87
C HIS A 373 20.35 -0.11 13.41
N ARG A 374 19.58 0.78 14.05
CA ARG A 374 18.17 0.97 13.71
C ARG A 374 17.93 1.36 12.24
N LEU A 375 18.88 2.05 11.60
CA LEU A 375 18.84 2.34 10.15
C LEU A 375 18.84 1.08 9.26
N ALA A 376 19.38 -0.04 9.73
CA ALA A 376 19.36 -1.32 9.05
C ALA A 376 18.16 -2.17 9.43
N GLN A 377 17.57 -1.96 10.62
CA GLN A 377 16.56 -2.80 11.23
C GLN A 377 15.14 -2.23 11.18
N GLU A 378 14.98 -0.90 11.35
CA GLU A 378 13.68 -0.25 11.44
C GLU A 378 13.32 0.46 10.12
N GLU A 379 12.04 0.54 9.85
CA GLU A 379 11.49 1.31 8.74
C GLU A 379 11.55 2.82 9.05
N VAL A 380 12.36 3.57 8.30
CA VAL A 380 12.47 5.04 8.45
C VAL A 380 11.19 5.71 7.92
N PHE A 381 10.67 5.22 6.81
CA PHE A 381 9.54 5.76 6.05
C PHE A 381 9.80 7.19 5.56
N GLY A 382 11.00 7.39 5.02
CA GLY A 382 11.54 8.63 4.48
C GLY A 382 12.67 8.34 3.48
N PRO A 383 13.19 9.35 2.76
CA PRO A 383 14.13 9.16 1.64
C PRO A 383 15.57 8.93 2.13
N VAL A 384 15.80 7.87 2.92
CA VAL A 384 17.10 7.51 3.49
C VAL A 384 17.50 6.12 3.02
N LEU A 385 18.62 6.03 2.28
CA LEU A 385 19.20 4.79 1.78
C LEU A 385 20.39 4.39 2.62
N SER A 386 20.38 3.16 3.16
CA SER A 386 21.44 2.56 3.98
C SER A 386 22.26 1.58 3.14
N ALA A 387 23.53 1.89 2.87
CA ALA A 387 24.45 1.03 2.14
C ALA A 387 25.27 0.14 3.07
N MET A 388 25.42 -1.14 2.70
CA MET A 388 26.14 -2.18 3.43
C MET A 388 26.89 -3.05 2.43
N ALA A 389 28.12 -3.46 2.75
CA ALA A 389 28.91 -4.36 1.91
C ALA A 389 28.64 -5.83 2.26
N PHE A 390 28.65 -6.72 1.25
CA PHE A 390 28.71 -8.16 1.47
C PHE A 390 29.91 -8.79 0.75
N GLN A 391 30.34 -9.95 1.20
CA GLN A 391 31.57 -10.61 0.71
C GLN A 391 31.26 -11.68 -0.35
N ASP A 392 30.17 -12.40 -0.17
CA ASP A 392 29.73 -13.51 -1.02
C ASP A 392 28.21 -13.68 -1.00
N GLU A 393 27.71 -14.69 -1.73
CA GLU A 393 26.29 -14.98 -1.85
C GLU A 393 25.63 -15.35 -0.50
N ASP A 394 26.35 -16.08 0.37
CA ASP A 394 25.83 -16.49 1.68
C ASP A 394 25.68 -15.27 2.61
N HIS A 395 26.68 -14.39 2.65
CA HIS A 395 26.63 -13.16 3.42
C HIS A 395 25.54 -12.19 2.88
N ALA A 396 25.35 -12.12 1.54
CA ALA A 396 24.26 -11.33 0.97
C ALA A 396 22.88 -11.81 1.44
N VAL A 397 22.67 -13.14 1.49
CA VAL A 397 21.43 -13.75 2.01
C VAL A 397 21.26 -13.48 3.51
N GLU A 398 22.33 -13.61 4.30
CA GLU A 398 22.31 -13.30 5.74
C GLU A 398 21.86 -11.85 5.98
N LEU A 399 22.50 -10.88 5.34
CA LEU A 399 22.16 -9.47 5.44
C LEU A 399 20.73 -9.16 4.95
N ALA A 400 20.32 -9.78 3.83
CA ALA A 400 18.97 -9.59 3.28
C ALA A 400 17.89 -10.02 4.30
N ASN A 401 18.11 -11.15 4.96
CA ASN A 401 17.18 -11.76 5.91
C ASN A 401 17.31 -11.27 7.36
N ALA A 402 18.31 -10.43 7.67
CA ALA A 402 18.69 -10.00 9.02
C ALA A 402 17.68 -9.03 9.68
N THR A 403 16.53 -8.79 9.11
CA THR A 403 15.49 -7.93 9.71
C THR A 403 14.23 -8.75 10.03
N GLN A 404 13.39 -8.20 10.89
CA GLN A 404 12.07 -8.77 11.16
C GLN A 404 11.10 -8.68 9.97
N PHE A 405 11.43 -7.93 8.93
CA PHE A 405 10.59 -7.68 7.75
C PHE A 405 10.89 -8.67 6.61
N GLY A 406 9.95 -8.78 5.68
CA GLY A 406 10.07 -9.57 4.48
C GLY A 406 8.99 -9.21 3.45
N LEU A 407 8.96 -7.93 3.01
CA LEU A 407 7.95 -7.49 2.05
C LEU A 407 8.43 -7.67 0.61
N VAL A 408 9.49 -6.95 0.21
CA VAL A 408 10.04 -6.97 -1.15
C VAL A 408 11.57 -7.07 -1.10
N ALA A 409 12.18 -7.67 -2.12
CA ALA A 409 13.62 -7.64 -2.36
C ALA A 409 13.93 -7.48 -3.86
N GLY A 410 14.97 -6.72 -4.19
CA GLY A 410 15.55 -6.62 -5.51
C GLY A 410 16.90 -7.34 -5.58
N ILE A 411 17.18 -8.06 -6.66
CA ILE A 411 18.43 -8.79 -6.86
C ILE A 411 18.97 -8.45 -8.24
N TRP A 412 20.22 -8.00 -8.30
CA TRP A 412 20.88 -7.56 -9.52
C TRP A 412 22.09 -8.43 -9.81
N THR A 413 22.02 -9.27 -10.84
CA THR A 413 23.08 -10.17 -11.30
C THR A 413 22.78 -10.67 -12.71
N ARG A 414 23.83 -10.91 -13.51
CA ARG A 414 23.72 -11.57 -14.82
C ARG A 414 23.81 -13.08 -14.74
N ASP A 415 24.23 -13.67 -13.61
CA ASP A 415 24.30 -15.11 -13.40
C ASP A 415 22.90 -15.70 -13.19
N GLY A 416 22.39 -16.40 -14.20
CA GLY A 416 21.06 -17.03 -14.16
C GLY A 416 20.90 -18.05 -13.04
N SER A 417 21.96 -18.81 -12.69
CA SER A 417 21.91 -19.77 -11.59
C SER A 417 21.79 -19.07 -10.24
N ARG A 418 22.54 -17.96 -10.05
CA ARG A 418 22.45 -17.10 -8.86
C ARG A 418 21.05 -16.49 -8.69
N GLN A 419 20.44 -16.05 -9.79
CA GLN A 419 19.08 -15.50 -9.78
C GLN A 419 18.10 -16.47 -9.07
N PHE A 420 18.10 -17.75 -9.45
CA PHE A 420 17.23 -18.77 -8.85
C PHE A 420 17.62 -19.09 -7.41
N ARG A 421 18.93 -19.25 -7.11
CA ARG A 421 19.37 -19.55 -5.73
C ARG A 421 18.98 -18.42 -4.77
N MET A 422 19.22 -17.15 -5.16
CA MET A 422 18.88 -15.98 -4.36
C MET A 422 17.37 -15.84 -4.18
N ALA A 423 16.58 -15.98 -5.26
CA ALA A 423 15.13 -15.91 -5.17
C ALA A 423 14.53 -16.95 -4.20
N LYS A 424 15.13 -18.13 -4.10
CA LYS A 424 14.71 -19.19 -3.17
C LYS A 424 15.10 -18.90 -1.71
N ARG A 425 16.23 -18.20 -1.48
CA ARG A 425 16.84 -18.04 -0.14
C ARG A 425 16.42 -16.73 0.55
N VAL A 426 16.08 -15.71 -0.22
CA VAL A 426 15.64 -14.42 0.34
C VAL A 426 14.21 -14.53 0.85
N GLN A 427 14.01 -14.17 2.13
CA GLN A 427 12.72 -14.28 2.82
C GLN A 427 11.90 -13.01 2.61
N SER A 428 11.28 -12.88 1.44
CA SER A 428 10.38 -11.78 1.07
C SER A 428 9.14 -12.30 0.35
N GLY A 429 8.04 -11.58 0.48
CA GLY A 429 6.81 -11.92 -0.22
C GLY A 429 6.90 -11.70 -1.73
N GLN A 430 7.72 -10.74 -2.16
CA GLN A 430 8.05 -10.51 -3.57
C GLN A 430 9.57 -10.42 -3.75
N VAL A 431 10.08 -11.06 -4.78
CA VAL A 431 11.50 -10.98 -5.20
C VAL A 431 11.55 -10.57 -6.66
N PHE A 432 12.24 -9.49 -6.95
CA PHE A 432 12.44 -8.97 -8.30
C PHE A 432 13.89 -9.20 -8.75
N ILE A 433 14.06 -9.68 -9.97
CA ILE A 433 15.38 -9.96 -10.56
C ILE A 433 15.65 -8.94 -11.68
N ASN A 434 16.73 -8.17 -11.55
CA ASN A 434 17.14 -7.12 -12.50
C ASN A 434 16.03 -6.08 -12.77
N ASN A 435 15.18 -5.86 -11.78
CA ASN A 435 14.16 -4.81 -11.76
C ASN A 435 13.67 -4.59 -10.31
N TYR A 436 12.74 -3.66 -10.11
CA TYR A 436 12.05 -3.46 -8.85
C TYR A 436 10.62 -2.96 -9.08
N GLY A 437 9.63 -3.59 -8.45
CA GLY A 437 8.22 -3.23 -8.59
C GLY A 437 7.57 -3.65 -9.92
N ALA A 438 8.31 -4.22 -10.87
CA ALA A 438 7.82 -4.73 -12.16
C ALA A 438 6.81 -3.80 -12.85
N ALA A 439 7.15 -2.50 -12.95
CA ALA A 439 6.29 -1.45 -13.51
C ALA A 439 4.88 -1.35 -12.86
N GLY A 440 4.76 -1.73 -11.60
CA GLY A 440 3.52 -1.59 -10.82
C GLY A 440 2.50 -2.72 -10.96
N GLY A 441 2.74 -3.73 -11.82
CA GLY A 441 1.86 -4.86 -12.18
C GLY A 441 0.72 -5.19 -11.21
N VAL A 442 -0.52 -4.88 -11.61
CA VAL A 442 -1.71 -5.16 -10.79
C VAL A 442 -2.02 -6.66 -10.71
N GLU A 443 -1.50 -7.43 -11.66
CA GLU A 443 -1.62 -8.88 -11.79
C GLU A 443 -0.76 -9.65 -10.79
N LEU A 444 0.29 -9.00 -10.23
CA LEU A 444 1.26 -9.64 -9.36
C LEU A 444 0.75 -9.68 -7.92
N PRO A 445 0.60 -10.84 -7.29
CA PRO A 445 0.24 -10.91 -5.88
C PRO A 445 1.22 -10.09 -5.02
N PHE A 446 0.70 -9.27 -4.13
CA PHE A 446 1.47 -8.41 -3.22
C PHE A 446 1.18 -8.81 -1.78
N GLY A 447 2.21 -8.83 -0.96
CA GLY A 447 2.11 -9.08 0.47
C GLY A 447 3.40 -9.64 1.04
N GLY A 448 3.57 -9.45 2.35
CA GLY A 448 4.78 -9.81 3.06
C GLY A 448 4.79 -11.19 3.70
N VAL A 449 5.93 -11.48 4.34
CA VAL A 449 6.13 -12.54 5.32
C VAL A 449 6.74 -11.92 6.58
N LYS A 450 6.87 -12.68 7.66
CA LYS A 450 7.41 -12.20 8.94
C LYS A 450 6.56 -11.02 9.47
N SER A 451 7.19 -9.97 9.99
CA SER A 451 6.49 -8.76 10.49
C SER A 451 5.98 -7.81 9.40
N SER A 452 6.15 -8.16 8.11
CA SER A 452 5.52 -7.43 7.01
C SER A 452 4.07 -7.84 6.75
N GLY A 453 3.53 -8.77 7.53
CA GLY A 453 2.12 -9.16 7.51
C GLY A 453 1.86 -10.51 6.85
N TYR A 454 0.61 -10.76 6.55
CA TYR A 454 0.13 -11.99 5.91
C TYR A 454 -1.16 -11.74 5.11
N GLY A 455 -1.52 -12.70 4.27
CA GLY A 455 -2.50 -12.53 3.23
C GLY A 455 -1.84 -12.02 1.94
N ARG A 456 -2.63 -11.78 0.93
CA ARG A 456 -2.17 -11.20 -0.33
C ARG A 456 -3.23 -10.25 -0.86
N GLU A 457 -2.76 -9.11 -1.34
CA GLU A 457 -3.53 -8.18 -2.17
C GLU A 457 -2.95 -8.20 -3.59
N LYS A 458 -3.61 -7.60 -4.56
CA LYS A 458 -3.32 -7.66 -6.01
C LYS A 458 -3.41 -9.06 -6.62
N GLY A 459 -3.51 -9.10 -7.94
CA GLY A 459 -3.64 -10.34 -8.69
C GLY A 459 -4.89 -11.16 -8.34
N PHE A 460 -4.98 -12.34 -8.87
CA PHE A 460 -6.04 -13.30 -8.55
C PHE A 460 -5.97 -13.79 -7.11
N GLU A 461 -4.77 -13.82 -6.50
CA GLU A 461 -4.57 -14.31 -5.14
C GLU A 461 -5.38 -13.50 -4.11
N ALA A 462 -5.54 -12.20 -4.34
CA ALA A 462 -6.39 -11.34 -3.49
C ALA A 462 -7.84 -11.82 -3.39
N LEU A 463 -8.40 -12.38 -4.47
CA LEU A 463 -9.78 -12.87 -4.50
C LEU A 463 -9.99 -14.03 -3.51
N TYR A 464 -8.98 -14.89 -3.33
CA TYR A 464 -9.04 -15.98 -2.34
C TYR A 464 -9.09 -15.43 -0.91
N GLY A 465 -8.35 -14.35 -0.63
CA GLY A 465 -8.36 -13.68 0.67
C GLY A 465 -9.70 -13.03 1.03
N PHE A 466 -10.49 -12.64 0.04
CA PHE A 466 -11.82 -12.05 0.21
C PHE A 466 -12.98 -13.03 0.15
N THR A 467 -12.69 -14.35 0.26
CA THR A 467 -13.72 -15.41 0.23
C THR A 467 -13.42 -16.50 1.24
N THR A 468 -14.48 -17.22 1.64
CA THR A 468 -14.38 -18.47 2.37
C THR A 468 -14.57 -19.66 1.43
N LEU A 469 -13.91 -20.78 1.74
CA LEU A 469 -14.07 -22.05 1.02
C LEU A 469 -15.12 -22.92 1.74
N LYS A 470 -16.18 -23.28 1.03
CA LYS A 470 -17.20 -24.23 1.51
C LYS A 470 -17.10 -25.54 0.78
N THR A 471 -17.04 -26.65 1.51
CA THR A 471 -17.14 -28.01 0.94
C THR A 471 -18.60 -28.46 0.89
N VAL A 472 -19.05 -28.95 -0.26
CA VAL A 472 -20.39 -29.51 -0.46
C VAL A 472 -20.23 -30.95 -0.92
N ALA A 473 -20.68 -31.90 -0.11
CA ALA A 473 -20.67 -33.32 -0.45
C ALA A 473 -22.11 -33.79 -0.63
N ILE A 474 -22.42 -34.31 -1.81
CA ILE A 474 -23.74 -34.79 -2.22
C ILE A 474 -23.66 -36.32 -2.38
N ARG A 475 -24.44 -37.06 -1.60
CA ARG A 475 -24.61 -38.49 -1.79
C ARG A 475 -25.75 -38.72 -2.77
N HIS A 476 -25.53 -39.50 -3.83
CA HIS A 476 -26.51 -39.73 -4.89
C HIS A 476 -26.64 -41.19 -5.34
N GLY A 477 -25.99 -42.11 -4.62
CA GLY A 477 -26.04 -43.52 -4.91
C GLY A 477 -25.98 -44.42 -3.66
#